data_51dab8ecd75c2dda4edcbe522c6eef61
#
_entry.id   51dab8ecd75c2dda4edcbe522c6eef61
#
_cell.length_a   1.000
_cell.length_b   1.000
_cell.length_c   1.000
_cell.angle_alpha   90.00
_cell.angle_beta   90.00
_cell.angle_gamma   90.00
#
_symmetry.space_group_name_H-M   'P 1'
#
loop_
_entity.id
_entity.type
_entity.pdbx_description
1 polymer ?
#
loop_
_entity_poly.entity_id
_entity_poly.type
_entity_poly.pdbx_seq_one_letter_code
_entity_poly.pdbx_strand_id
1 'polypeptide(L)'
;MAYIPSKKIYMLCGVPGSGKSTWAREQVVKLDGKGIIISRDVIRFSMLGDNDSYFAHEDEVFDEFIKEIQEAINDEEHTSIFIDATHLNEKNRNKVLSRIWHMKDDVVIGVYFDIPLEECLRRNAQRTGRALVPETVIKNMYESLTKPLELDEMIVIGE
;
A
#
# COMPACT_ATOMS: atom_id res chain seq x y z
N MET A 1 6.79 31.55 -3.64
CA MET A 1 6.02 30.36 -4.05
C MET A 1 6.73 29.10 -3.59
N ALA A 2 6.01 28.20 -2.93
CA ALA A 2 6.57 26.93 -2.52
C ALA A 2 6.85 26.05 -3.76
N TYR A 3 7.98 25.38 -3.77
CA TYR A 3 8.33 24.41 -4.82
C TYR A 3 7.91 23.02 -4.38
N ILE A 4 7.03 22.38 -5.17
CA ILE A 4 6.62 21.00 -4.94
C ILE A 4 7.38 20.12 -5.94
N PRO A 5 8.28 19.22 -5.47
CA PRO A 5 9.02 18.35 -6.38
C PRO A 5 8.12 17.33 -7.04
N SER A 6 8.52 16.84 -8.22
CA SER A 6 7.87 15.71 -8.87
C SER A 6 7.94 14.47 -7.99
N LYS A 7 6.89 13.69 -7.97
CA LYS A 7 6.75 12.54 -7.07
C LYS A 7 6.81 11.22 -7.83
N LYS A 8 7.40 10.23 -7.18
CA LYS A 8 7.22 8.81 -7.52
C LYS A 8 6.23 8.23 -6.54
N ILE A 9 5.12 7.73 -7.05
CA ILE A 9 4.03 7.18 -6.24
C ILE A 9 4.05 5.67 -6.43
N TYR A 10 4.50 4.95 -5.41
CA TYR A 10 4.62 3.49 -5.45
C TYR A 10 3.36 2.86 -4.86
N MET A 11 2.56 2.19 -5.70
CA MET A 11 1.42 1.39 -5.24
C MET A 11 1.89 -0.05 -5.02
N LEU A 12 1.95 -0.48 -3.78
CA LEU A 12 2.36 -1.84 -3.44
C LEU A 12 1.19 -2.79 -3.70
N CYS A 13 1.43 -3.84 -4.48
CA CYS A 13 0.40 -4.79 -4.91
C CYS A 13 0.78 -6.18 -4.46
N GLY A 14 0.05 -6.72 -3.50
CA GLY A 14 0.32 -8.05 -2.96
C GLY A 14 -0.58 -8.40 -1.80
N VAL A 15 -0.73 -9.68 -1.54
CA VAL A 15 -1.54 -10.20 -0.43
C VAL A 15 -0.80 -10.01 0.91
N PRO A 16 -1.51 -10.12 2.05
CA PRO A 16 -0.84 -10.15 3.36
C PRO A 16 0.25 -11.23 3.39
N GLY A 17 1.37 -10.92 3.98
CA GLY A 17 2.51 -11.85 4.05
C GLY A 17 3.44 -11.83 2.83
N SER A 18 3.18 -10.99 1.84
CA SER A 18 4.04 -10.91 0.64
C SER A 18 5.30 -10.07 0.82
N GLY A 19 5.46 -9.37 1.95
CA GLY A 19 6.67 -8.60 2.23
C GLY A 19 6.59 -7.13 1.87
N LYS A 20 5.41 -6.60 1.58
CA LYS A 20 5.21 -5.21 1.19
C LYS A 20 5.79 -4.19 2.18
N SER A 21 5.38 -4.30 3.44
CA SER A 21 5.79 -3.33 4.47
C SER A 21 7.29 -3.37 4.72
N THR A 22 7.89 -4.56 4.73
CA THR A 22 9.34 -4.73 4.90
C THR A 22 10.10 -4.06 3.76
N TRP A 23 9.68 -4.33 2.53
CA TRP A 23 10.30 -3.72 1.34
C TRP A 23 10.19 -2.19 1.38
N ALA A 24 9.01 -1.66 1.71
CA ALA A 24 8.79 -0.22 1.78
C ALA A 24 9.70 0.45 2.82
N ARG A 25 9.83 -0.14 4.00
CA ARG A 25 10.73 0.38 5.05
C ARG A 25 12.19 0.39 4.59
N GLU A 26 12.63 -0.65 3.88
CA GLU A 26 13.98 -0.70 3.33
C GLU A 26 14.22 0.40 2.32
N GLN A 27 13.23 0.70 1.46
CA GLN A 27 13.34 1.77 0.48
C GLN A 27 13.42 3.16 1.15
N VAL A 28 12.59 3.38 2.15
CA VAL A 28 12.56 4.66 2.88
C VAL A 28 13.89 4.96 3.56
N VAL A 29 14.53 3.94 4.14
CA VAL A 29 15.87 4.09 4.76
C VAL A 29 16.88 4.60 3.73
N LYS A 30 16.83 4.10 2.50
CA LYS A 30 17.75 4.50 1.42
C LYS A 30 17.50 5.91 0.91
N LEU A 31 16.33 6.48 1.16
CA LEU A 31 15.92 7.79 0.59
C LEU A 31 16.23 8.99 1.49
N ASP A 32 16.88 8.76 2.62
CA ASP A 32 17.40 9.82 3.49
C ASP A 32 16.41 10.97 3.75
N GLY A 33 15.23 10.63 4.26
CA GLY A 33 14.18 11.59 4.59
C GLY A 33 13.28 11.99 3.42
N LYS A 34 13.54 11.50 2.21
CA LYS A 34 12.74 11.83 1.01
C LYS A 34 11.60 10.84 0.75
N GLY A 35 11.54 9.75 1.50
CA GLY A 35 10.50 8.73 1.35
C GLY A 35 9.50 8.76 2.50
N ILE A 36 8.25 8.45 2.21
CA ILE A 36 7.19 8.33 3.21
C ILE A 36 6.32 7.11 2.89
N ILE A 37 5.90 6.39 3.94
CA ILE A 37 4.98 5.26 3.81
C ILE A 37 3.61 5.68 4.32
N ILE A 38 2.58 5.47 3.50
CA ILE A 38 1.19 5.62 3.91
C ILE A 38 0.60 4.21 3.98
N SER A 39 0.36 3.72 5.19
CA SER A 39 -0.11 2.36 5.43
C SER A 39 -1.57 2.35 5.83
N ARG A 40 -2.39 1.67 5.04
CA ARG A 40 -3.82 1.52 5.33
C ARG A 40 -4.06 0.77 6.63
N ASP A 41 -3.26 -0.27 6.92
CA ASP A 41 -3.38 -1.03 8.17
C ASP A 41 -2.98 -0.22 9.40
N VAL A 42 -1.92 0.59 9.30
CA VAL A 42 -1.52 1.47 10.41
C VAL A 42 -2.67 2.44 10.75
N ILE A 43 -3.28 3.02 9.73
CA ILE A 43 -4.44 3.91 9.90
C ILE A 43 -5.60 3.14 10.53
N ARG A 44 -5.92 1.95 10.00
CA ARG A 44 -7.00 1.10 10.51
C ARG A 44 -6.81 0.79 11.99
N PHE A 45 -5.64 0.32 12.36
CA PHE A 45 -5.38 -0.07 13.75
C PHE A 45 -5.39 1.12 14.70
N SER A 46 -5.10 2.33 14.22
CA SER A 46 -5.21 3.55 15.04
C SER A 46 -6.66 3.94 15.33
N MET A 47 -7.61 3.51 14.49
CA MET A 47 -9.04 3.83 14.64
C MET A 47 -9.85 2.76 15.35
N LEU A 48 -9.35 1.51 15.40
CA LEU A 48 -10.07 0.40 16.01
C LEU A 48 -9.97 0.45 17.54
N GLY A 49 -11.13 0.32 18.22
CA GLY A 49 -11.18 0.07 19.64
C GLY A 49 -11.02 -1.42 19.94
N ASP A 50 -10.86 -1.78 21.22
CA ASP A 50 -10.57 -3.15 21.65
C ASP A 50 -11.62 -4.17 21.21
N ASN A 51 -12.88 -3.75 21.13
CA ASN A 51 -14.02 -4.62 20.79
C ASN A 51 -14.49 -4.46 19.34
N ASP A 52 -13.82 -3.62 18.55
CA ASP A 52 -14.21 -3.40 17.18
C ASP A 52 -13.75 -4.56 16.28
N SER A 53 -14.59 -4.93 15.31
CA SER A 53 -14.17 -5.85 14.25
C SER A 53 -13.17 -5.15 13.33
N TYR A 54 -12.39 -5.93 12.58
CA TYR A 54 -11.37 -5.42 11.68
C TYR A 54 -11.93 -4.37 10.68
N PHE A 55 -13.14 -4.57 10.20
CA PHE A 55 -13.76 -3.69 9.20
C PHE A 55 -14.74 -2.67 9.79
N ALA A 56 -14.69 -2.41 11.10
CA ALA A 56 -15.67 -1.54 11.79
C ALA A 56 -15.68 -0.10 11.26
N HIS A 57 -14.54 0.42 10.80
CA HIS A 57 -14.39 1.81 10.39
C HIS A 57 -13.82 1.95 8.98
N GLU A 58 -14.15 1.02 8.06
CA GLU A 58 -13.53 0.96 6.73
C GLU A 58 -13.68 2.25 5.91
N ASP A 59 -14.85 2.89 5.94
CA ASP A 59 -15.05 4.14 5.19
C ASP A 59 -14.17 5.27 5.74
N GLU A 60 -14.09 5.37 7.06
CA GLU A 60 -13.25 6.37 7.73
C GLU A 60 -11.76 6.09 7.49
N VAL A 61 -11.36 4.82 7.55
CA VAL A 61 -9.99 4.38 7.26
C VAL A 61 -9.62 4.77 5.82
N PHE A 62 -10.50 4.50 4.87
CA PHE A 62 -10.24 4.81 3.47
C PHE A 62 -10.13 6.32 3.25
N ASP A 63 -11.03 7.10 3.84
CA ASP A 63 -10.99 8.57 3.72
C ASP A 63 -9.69 9.14 4.29
N GLU A 64 -9.25 8.67 5.45
CA GLU A 64 -7.98 9.10 6.04
C GLU A 64 -6.77 8.66 5.21
N PHE A 65 -6.82 7.45 4.66
CA PHE A 65 -5.79 6.93 3.77
C PHE A 65 -5.61 7.83 2.55
N ILE A 66 -6.71 8.19 1.89
CA ILE A 66 -6.69 9.11 0.73
C ILE A 66 -6.16 10.48 1.13
N LYS A 67 -6.60 11.00 2.28
CA LYS A 67 -6.14 12.29 2.78
C LYS A 67 -4.64 12.33 3.00
N GLU A 68 -4.09 11.31 3.66
CA GLU A 68 -2.64 11.24 3.93
C GLU A 68 -1.83 11.09 2.64
N ILE A 69 -2.34 10.32 1.67
CA ILE A 69 -1.70 10.22 0.35
C ILE A 69 -1.65 11.60 -0.32
N GLN A 70 -2.77 12.30 -0.34
CA GLN A 70 -2.84 13.61 -0.98
C GLN A 70 -1.94 14.64 -0.29
N GLU A 71 -1.84 14.60 1.03
CA GLU A 71 -0.93 15.46 1.79
C GLU A 71 0.53 15.20 1.40
N ALA A 72 0.91 13.94 1.25
CA ALA A 72 2.26 13.57 0.84
C ALA A 72 2.56 14.00 -0.62
N ILE A 73 1.59 13.90 -1.51
CA ILE A 73 1.73 14.38 -2.89
C ILE A 73 1.94 15.89 -2.92
N ASN A 74 1.28 16.62 -2.03
CA ASN A 74 1.31 18.08 -2.00
C ASN A 74 2.48 18.67 -1.21
N ASP A 75 3.23 17.86 -0.46
CA ASP A 75 4.30 18.39 0.39
C ASP A 75 5.57 18.75 -0.40
N GLU A 76 6.47 19.46 0.25
CA GLU A 76 7.73 19.93 -0.33
C GLU A 76 8.92 19.02 0.00
N GLU A 77 8.73 18.08 0.93
CA GLU A 77 9.82 17.27 1.49
C GLU A 77 10.03 15.94 0.80
N HIS A 78 8.93 15.24 0.52
CA HIS A 78 8.99 13.86 0.04
C HIS A 78 8.97 13.79 -1.47
N THR A 79 9.82 12.95 -2.04
CA THR A 79 9.86 12.70 -3.48
C THR A 79 9.37 11.30 -3.84
N SER A 80 9.31 10.41 -2.84
CA SER A 80 8.85 9.02 -3.03
C SER A 80 7.81 8.67 -1.99
N ILE A 81 6.63 8.27 -2.45
CA ILE A 81 5.48 7.94 -1.61
C ILE A 81 5.16 6.46 -1.81
N PHE A 82 5.21 5.70 -0.73
CA PHE A 82 4.91 4.25 -0.75
C PHE A 82 3.53 4.04 -0.15
N ILE A 83 2.58 3.65 -1.01
CA ILE A 83 1.20 3.41 -0.60
C ILE A 83 1.05 1.93 -0.29
N ASP A 84 0.99 1.60 1.01
CA ASP A 84 0.97 0.24 1.51
C ASP A 84 -0.46 -0.24 1.79
N ALA A 85 -1.01 -0.96 0.83
CA ALA A 85 -2.27 -1.67 0.90
C ALA A 85 -2.16 -2.85 -0.07
N THR A 86 -3.18 -3.71 -0.15
CA THR A 86 -3.10 -4.89 -1.02
C THR A 86 -3.18 -4.56 -2.51
N HIS A 87 -3.96 -3.55 -2.90
CA HIS A 87 -4.10 -3.09 -4.29
C HIS A 87 -4.23 -4.26 -5.27
N LEU A 88 -5.15 -5.19 -4.98
CA LEU A 88 -5.22 -6.53 -5.59
C LEU A 88 -5.37 -6.52 -7.10
N ASN A 89 -6.21 -5.64 -7.64
CA ASN A 89 -6.52 -5.62 -9.07
C ASN A 89 -6.76 -4.19 -9.55
N GLU A 90 -6.99 -4.04 -10.84
CA GLU A 90 -7.19 -2.73 -11.45
C GLU A 90 -8.34 -1.95 -10.80
N LYS A 91 -9.45 -2.61 -10.48
CA LYS A 91 -10.58 -1.97 -9.81
C LYS A 91 -10.18 -1.37 -8.46
N ASN A 92 -9.45 -2.13 -7.65
CA ASN A 92 -8.98 -1.66 -6.34
C ASN A 92 -7.99 -0.51 -6.48
N ARG A 93 -7.07 -0.60 -7.45
CA ARG A 93 -6.09 0.46 -7.70
C ARG A 93 -6.77 1.73 -8.20
N ASN A 94 -7.72 1.60 -9.12
CA ASN A 94 -8.49 2.75 -9.62
C ASN A 94 -9.32 3.42 -8.54
N LYS A 95 -9.83 2.67 -7.57
CA LYS A 95 -10.56 3.23 -6.44
C LYS A 95 -9.73 4.24 -5.65
N VAL A 96 -8.44 3.97 -5.50
CA VAL A 96 -7.50 4.89 -4.86
C VAL A 96 -7.14 6.04 -5.80
N LEU A 97 -6.68 5.72 -7.01
CA LEU A 97 -6.18 6.72 -7.95
C LEU A 97 -7.24 7.74 -8.37
N SER A 98 -8.50 7.35 -8.45
CA SER A 98 -9.60 8.27 -8.80
C SER A 98 -9.91 9.29 -7.69
N ARG A 99 -9.42 9.07 -6.48
CA ARG A 99 -9.66 9.93 -5.33
C ARG A 99 -8.49 10.86 -5.02
N ILE A 100 -7.36 10.71 -5.71
CA ILE A 100 -6.18 11.57 -5.53
C ILE A 100 -5.91 12.38 -6.80
N TRP A 101 -5.20 13.49 -6.61
CA TRP A 101 -4.75 14.32 -7.72
C TRP A 101 -3.23 14.43 -7.66
N HIS A 102 -2.57 14.24 -8.80
CA HIS A 102 -1.13 14.40 -8.90
C HIS A 102 -0.76 15.14 -10.20
N MET A 103 0.43 15.70 -10.23
CA MET A 103 0.91 16.46 -11.37
C MET A 103 1.24 15.54 -12.55
N LYS A 104 1.27 16.13 -13.76
CA LYS A 104 1.59 15.42 -15.00
C LYS A 104 2.97 14.74 -14.95
N ASP A 105 3.93 15.39 -14.28
CA ASP A 105 5.29 14.86 -14.15
C ASP A 105 5.46 13.82 -13.05
N ASP A 106 4.44 13.60 -12.23
CA ASP A 106 4.44 12.54 -11.23
C ASP A 106 4.28 11.19 -11.92
N VAL A 107 4.96 10.18 -11.39
CA VAL A 107 4.94 8.82 -11.97
C VAL A 107 4.30 7.86 -10.98
N VAL A 108 3.33 7.09 -11.42
CA VAL A 108 2.69 6.03 -10.62
C VAL A 108 3.31 4.69 -10.97
N ILE A 109 3.95 4.06 -9.99
CA ILE A 109 4.70 2.82 -10.16
C ILE A 109 3.98 1.71 -9.39
N GLY A 110 3.57 0.66 -10.09
CA GLY A 110 3.04 -0.53 -9.43
C GLY A 110 4.18 -1.42 -8.99
N VAL A 111 4.20 -1.78 -7.71
CA VAL A 111 5.19 -2.74 -7.18
C VAL A 111 4.46 -4.05 -6.92
N TYR A 112 4.69 -5.01 -7.77
CA TYR A 112 4.01 -6.31 -7.73
C TYR A 112 4.86 -7.32 -6.96
N PHE A 113 4.31 -7.82 -5.85
CA PHE A 113 4.98 -8.81 -5.00
C PHE A 113 4.60 -10.21 -5.48
N ASP A 114 5.44 -10.77 -6.34
CA ASP A 114 5.27 -12.09 -6.94
C ASP A 114 5.84 -13.16 -6.00
N ILE A 115 5.17 -13.36 -4.88
CA ILE A 115 5.56 -14.31 -3.84
C ILE A 115 4.57 -15.47 -3.85
N PRO A 116 5.04 -16.72 -3.83
CA PRO A 116 4.13 -17.88 -3.82
C PRO A 116 3.14 -17.82 -2.66
N LEU A 117 1.90 -18.24 -2.94
CA LEU A 117 0.84 -18.25 -1.92
C LEU A 117 1.28 -18.98 -0.65
N GLU A 118 1.95 -20.11 -0.78
CA GLU A 118 2.42 -20.92 0.35
C GLU A 118 3.33 -20.12 1.28
N GLU A 119 4.22 -19.31 0.70
CA GLU A 119 5.13 -18.47 1.48
C GLU A 119 4.39 -17.34 2.17
N CYS A 120 3.41 -16.75 1.51
CA CYS A 120 2.56 -15.72 2.12
C CYS A 120 1.80 -16.29 3.32
N LEU A 121 1.23 -17.48 3.18
CA LEU A 121 0.52 -18.18 4.26
C LEU A 121 1.47 -18.51 5.41
N ARG A 122 2.67 -18.97 5.11
CA ARG A 122 3.70 -19.28 6.13
C ARG A 122 4.07 -18.04 6.94
N ARG A 123 4.32 -16.94 6.27
CA ARG A 123 4.66 -15.66 6.94
C ARG A 123 3.49 -15.14 7.76
N ASN A 124 2.28 -15.23 7.23
CA ASN A 124 1.08 -14.81 7.93
C ASN A 124 0.85 -15.62 9.22
N ALA A 125 1.13 -16.94 9.19
CA ALA A 125 0.96 -17.81 10.36
C ALA A 125 1.86 -17.42 11.54
N GLN A 126 2.92 -16.66 11.30
CA GLN A 126 3.81 -16.15 12.34
C GLN A 126 3.31 -14.87 13.00
N ARG A 127 2.26 -14.26 12.45
CA ARG A 127 1.67 -13.04 12.99
C ARG A 127 0.74 -13.36 14.15
N THR A 128 0.48 -12.37 15.01
CA THR A 128 -0.41 -12.49 16.15
C THR A 128 -1.45 -11.38 16.16
N GLY A 129 -2.55 -11.60 16.90
CA GLY A 129 -3.60 -10.61 17.06
C GLY A 129 -4.27 -10.24 15.74
N ARG A 130 -4.55 -8.97 15.57
CA ARG A 130 -5.24 -8.43 14.37
C ARG A 130 -4.41 -8.49 13.11
N ALA A 131 -3.10 -8.60 13.22
CA ALA A 131 -2.22 -8.73 12.07
C ALA A 131 -2.32 -10.10 11.42
N LEU A 132 -2.81 -11.12 12.14
CA LEU A 132 -3.05 -12.45 11.61
C LEU A 132 -4.34 -12.46 10.80
N VAL A 133 -4.21 -12.70 9.50
CA VAL A 133 -5.35 -12.76 8.57
C VAL A 133 -5.76 -14.21 8.38
N PRO A 134 -7.08 -14.53 8.35
CA PRO A 134 -7.51 -15.89 8.04
C PRO A 134 -7.01 -16.39 6.69
N GLU A 135 -6.56 -17.64 6.62
CA GLU A 135 -6.01 -18.22 5.38
C GLU A 135 -6.96 -18.14 4.19
N THR A 136 -8.27 -18.39 4.44
CA THR A 136 -9.27 -18.31 3.37
C THR A 136 -9.35 -16.93 2.73
N VAL A 137 -9.16 -15.89 3.54
CA VAL A 137 -9.15 -14.50 3.05
C VAL A 137 -7.93 -14.27 2.15
N ILE A 138 -6.74 -14.73 2.59
CA ILE A 138 -5.52 -14.59 1.79
C ILE A 138 -5.63 -15.35 0.48
N LYS A 139 -6.17 -16.57 0.50
CA LYS A 139 -6.38 -17.38 -0.71
C LYS A 139 -7.30 -16.68 -1.71
N ASN A 140 -8.40 -16.09 -1.23
CA ASN A 140 -9.33 -15.35 -2.07
C ASN A 140 -8.67 -14.09 -2.65
N MET A 141 -7.89 -13.39 -1.85
CA MET A 141 -7.14 -12.22 -2.31
C MET A 141 -6.12 -12.60 -3.38
N TYR A 142 -5.41 -13.70 -3.18
CA TYR A 142 -4.41 -14.18 -4.13
C TYR A 142 -5.01 -14.50 -5.50
N GLU A 143 -6.20 -15.09 -5.53
CA GLU A 143 -6.93 -15.35 -6.78
C GLU A 143 -7.33 -14.06 -7.49
N SER A 144 -7.57 -12.99 -6.75
CA SER A 144 -7.98 -11.69 -7.28
C SER A 144 -6.78 -10.81 -7.69
N LEU A 145 -5.57 -11.19 -7.29
CA LEU A 145 -4.36 -10.39 -7.52
C LEU A 145 -3.94 -10.40 -8.99
N THR A 146 -3.81 -9.22 -9.57
CA THR A 146 -3.34 -9.05 -10.95
C THR A 146 -2.16 -8.08 -11.00
N LYS A 147 -1.31 -8.26 -12.02
CA LYS A 147 -0.18 -7.34 -12.24
C LYS A 147 -0.68 -5.95 -12.61
N PRO A 148 -0.05 -4.89 -12.08
CA PRO A 148 -0.46 -3.50 -12.33
C PRO A 148 0.04 -2.98 -13.68
N LEU A 149 -0.34 -3.64 -14.78
CA LEU A 149 0.10 -3.30 -16.14
C LEU A 149 -0.47 -1.98 -16.64
N GLU A 150 -1.55 -1.49 -16.03
CA GLU A 150 -2.22 -0.23 -16.40
C GLU A 150 -1.52 1.02 -15.83
N LEU A 151 -0.57 0.85 -14.93
CA LEU A 151 0.17 1.96 -14.32
C LEU A 151 1.34 2.41 -15.20
N ASP A 152 1.95 3.56 -14.89
CA ASP A 152 3.02 4.13 -15.71
C ASP A 152 4.25 3.22 -15.79
N GLU A 153 4.62 2.60 -14.66
CA GLU A 153 5.76 1.68 -14.56
C GLU A 153 5.40 0.52 -13.63
N MET A 154 6.14 -0.56 -13.73
CA MET A 154 5.97 -1.73 -12.86
C MET A 154 7.32 -2.27 -12.41
N ILE A 155 7.40 -2.56 -11.10
CA ILE A 155 8.53 -3.29 -10.51
C ILE A 155 7.98 -4.62 -10.01
N VAL A 156 8.70 -5.70 -10.27
CA VAL A 156 8.32 -7.04 -9.77
C VAL A 156 9.31 -7.47 -8.69
N ILE A 157 8.79 -7.82 -7.53
CA ILE A 157 9.57 -8.31 -6.40
C ILE A 157 9.28 -9.81 -6.27
N GLY A 158 10.27 -10.64 -6.53
CA GLY A 158 10.20 -12.09 -6.35
C GLY A 158 11.10 -12.55 -5.22
N GLU A 159 11.05 -13.83 -4.95
CA GLU A 159 11.99 -14.46 -4.01
C GLU A 159 13.34 -14.72 -4.67
#